data_9fdc8fa936dea209d506dc037731c034
#
_entry.id   9fdc8fa936dea209d506dc037731c034
#
_cell.length_a   1.000
_cell.length_b   1.000
_cell.length_c   1.000
_cell.angle_alpha   90.00
_cell.angle_beta   90.00
_cell.angle_gamma   90.00
#
_symmetry.space_group_name_H-M   'P 1'
#
loop_
_entity.id
_entity.type
_entity.pdbx_description
1 polymer ?
#
loop_
_entity_poly.entity_id
_entity_poly.type
_entity_poly.pdbx_seq_one_letter_code
_entity_poly.pdbx_strand_id
1 'polypeptide(L)'
;MKRKITSCILFLAAVFGCKAQTNMASVNPIAEQVMLGNYDPAAYQPSSTINQPDEMVAAILAGISPDSLKSYLLKLSSFENRNSGSDTLSDLTGIGAARRWVYQRFTEISTVNEGRLLPSYLQFDMDICGVGQHRNVFAVLPGVDTTAKGVILIEAHLDSRCAGLCDINCAAHGMEDNGSGTALLLELARVMSQFALDRTVVFMATIAEEQGLYGADAFAKYAKQKGIPLVAVLNNDVVGGVICGNTSSPPSCPGLNDIDSIQVRLFSQGGFNSKNKQLARFIKLQYLEEALAAATVPMQVTIMSAEDRTGRGGDHIPFRQQGFAAMRFTSANEHGNADVSNPNYTDRQHTSGDVLGVDTDGDSVLDSFFVDFDYLARNATINGVAAAMAGIGPEPVDLNATKSPDSAYVDIVDPFNYGLYRIFVRSATNDFDSLFTTNQTHFVFKKPSGNFYVSAASVDANGIESLFSREVNPTAVNAAGEVPDTALPAIELLQNRPNPFDEATIISFMVNREIAYQKAQINVMDMQGKVIWQQPVELHPGMNEVLYEHGYNVTGVYAYSLMVDGRTVGKKEMVFAN
;
A
#
# COMPACT_ATOMS: atom_id res chain seq x y z
N MET A 1 -38.35 40.47 47.26
CA MET A 1 -38.64 39.80 45.98
C MET A 1 -37.39 39.78 45.15
N LYS A 2 -36.64 38.65 45.12
CA LYS A 2 -35.48 38.46 44.27
C LYS A 2 -35.88 37.59 43.08
N ARG A 3 -35.90 38.14 41.88
CA ARG A 3 -36.09 37.39 40.62
C ARG A 3 -34.82 36.63 40.27
N LYS A 4 -34.90 35.33 40.16
CA LYS A 4 -33.86 34.48 39.54
C LYS A 4 -34.07 34.51 38.03
N ILE A 5 -33.05 34.96 37.29
CA ILE A 5 -32.95 34.83 35.86
C ILE A 5 -32.26 33.51 35.59
N THR A 6 -32.98 32.56 35.02
CA THR A 6 -32.40 31.27 34.55
C THR A 6 -31.95 31.46 33.10
N SER A 7 -30.65 31.55 32.88
CA SER A 7 -30.07 31.53 31.53
C SER A 7 -30.12 30.10 31.01
N CYS A 8 -30.94 29.86 29.99
CA CYS A 8 -30.85 28.65 29.16
C CYS A 8 -29.67 28.82 28.17
N ILE A 9 -28.61 28.10 28.39
CA ILE A 9 -27.52 27.94 27.40
C ILE A 9 -27.98 26.86 26.44
N LEU A 10 -28.32 27.24 25.22
CA LEU A 10 -28.53 26.31 24.10
C LEU A 10 -27.18 25.82 23.64
N PHE A 11 -26.85 24.55 23.90
CA PHE A 11 -25.75 23.86 23.24
C PHE A 11 -26.19 23.54 21.80
N LEU A 12 -25.66 24.28 20.83
CA LEU A 12 -25.68 23.84 19.44
C LEU A 12 -24.65 22.71 19.30
N ALA A 13 -25.12 21.48 19.33
CA ALA A 13 -24.33 20.34 18.89
C ALA A 13 -24.20 20.45 17.37
N ALA A 14 -23.04 20.87 16.88
CA ALA A 14 -22.68 20.70 15.48
C ALA A 14 -22.56 19.20 15.21
N VAL A 15 -23.60 18.62 14.61
CA VAL A 15 -23.53 17.27 14.04
C VAL A 15 -22.63 17.40 12.82
N PHE A 16 -21.36 17.07 12.97
CA PHE A 16 -20.51 16.73 11.85
C PHE A 16 -21.08 15.43 11.26
N GLY A 17 -21.96 15.56 10.29
CA GLY A 17 -22.42 14.43 9.51
C GLY A 17 -21.21 13.85 8.78
N CYS A 18 -20.78 12.67 9.16
CA CYS A 18 -19.85 11.88 8.37
C CYS A 18 -20.51 11.67 7.00
N LYS A 19 -20.02 12.35 5.94
CA LYS A 19 -20.55 12.17 4.58
C LYS A 19 -20.08 10.79 4.13
N ALA A 20 -20.99 9.82 4.08
CA ALA A 20 -20.69 8.47 3.59
C ALA A 20 -20.84 8.43 2.07
N GLN A 21 -19.93 7.69 1.40
CA GLN A 21 -20.11 7.36 0.00
C GLN A 21 -21.34 6.47 -0.18
N THR A 22 -22.12 6.76 -1.21
CA THR A 22 -23.33 6.01 -1.55
C THR A 22 -23.32 5.63 -3.04
N ASN A 23 -24.23 4.77 -3.45
CA ASN A 23 -24.42 4.36 -4.85
C ASN A 23 -23.12 3.88 -5.55
N MET A 24 -22.28 3.15 -4.82
CA MET A 24 -21.04 2.58 -5.37
C MET A 24 -21.36 1.45 -6.34
N ALA A 25 -21.04 1.62 -7.62
CA ALA A 25 -21.31 0.65 -8.65
C ALA A 25 -20.29 0.68 -9.80
N SER A 26 -19.89 -0.51 -10.26
CA SER A 26 -19.19 -0.66 -11.54
C SER A 26 -20.14 -0.37 -12.69
N VAL A 27 -19.70 0.40 -13.69
CA VAL A 27 -20.51 0.65 -14.89
C VAL A 27 -20.37 -0.48 -15.92
N ASN A 28 -19.40 -1.38 -15.78
CA ASN A 28 -19.22 -2.56 -16.59
C ASN A 28 -19.53 -3.82 -15.75
N PRO A 29 -20.71 -4.43 -15.92
CA PRO A 29 -21.08 -5.62 -15.15
C PRO A 29 -20.18 -6.83 -15.43
N ILE A 30 -19.60 -6.94 -16.63
CA ILE A 30 -18.69 -8.04 -16.97
C ILE A 30 -17.40 -7.92 -16.13
N ALA A 31 -16.84 -6.70 -16.03
CA ALA A 31 -15.67 -6.46 -15.20
C ALA A 31 -15.95 -6.81 -13.71
N GLU A 32 -17.15 -6.49 -13.19
CA GLU A 32 -17.56 -6.90 -11.84
C GLU A 32 -17.58 -8.42 -11.70
N GLN A 33 -18.21 -9.14 -12.64
CA GLN A 33 -18.30 -10.59 -12.57
C GLN A 33 -16.93 -11.27 -12.67
N VAL A 34 -16.00 -10.72 -13.46
CA VAL A 34 -14.61 -11.21 -13.52
C VAL A 34 -13.91 -11.05 -12.18
N MET A 35 -14.02 -9.89 -11.54
CA MET A 35 -13.43 -9.68 -10.21
C MET A 35 -14.01 -10.59 -9.13
N LEU A 36 -15.24 -11.07 -9.32
CA LEU A 36 -15.90 -12.05 -8.45
C LEU A 36 -15.55 -13.51 -8.77
N GLY A 37 -14.79 -13.76 -9.84
CA GLY A 37 -14.49 -15.11 -10.32
C GLY A 37 -15.64 -15.78 -11.08
N ASN A 38 -16.69 -15.04 -11.45
CA ASN A 38 -17.89 -15.56 -12.13
C ASN A 38 -17.78 -15.39 -13.65
N TYR A 39 -16.82 -16.02 -14.29
CA TYR A 39 -16.61 -15.95 -15.74
C TYR A 39 -16.02 -17.25 -16.27
N ASP A 40 -16.06 -17.42 -17.60
CA ASP A 40 -15.36 -18.51 -18.28
C ASP A 40 -13.94 -18.05 -18.66
N PRO A 41 -12.88 -18.60 -18.06
CA PRO A 41 -11.51 -18.21 -18.37
C PRO A 41 -11.10 -18.55 -19.81
N ALA A 42 -11.74 -19.53 -20.45
CA ALA A 42 -11.47 -19.85 -21.85
C ALA A 42 -11.82 -18.70 -22.81
N ALA A 43 -12.74 -17.82 -22.43
CA ALA A 43 -13.09 -16.63 -23.21
C ALA A 43 -12.00 -15.54 -23.20
N TYR A 44 -11.02 -15.65 -22.31
CA TYR A 44 -9.97 -14.66 -22.12
C TYR A 44 -8.55 -15.20 -22.30
N GLN A 45 -8.42 -16.40 -22.86
CA GLN A 45 -7.12 -16.96 -23.24
C GLN A 45 -6.52 -16.14 -24.37
N PRO A 46 -5.25 -15.68 -24.26
CA PRO A 46 -4.58 -15.00 -25.38
C PRO A 46 -4.22 -15.99 -26.48
N SER A 47 -4.18 -15.52 -27.72
CA SER A 47 -3.73 -16.33 -28.86
C SER A 47 -2.22 -16.67 -28.80
N SER A 48 -1.44 -15.83 -28.13
CA SER A 48 -0.02 -16.04 -27.82
C SER A 48 0.17 -16.05 -26.31
N THR A 49 0.59 -17.17 -25.77
CA THR A 49 0.65 -17.37 -24.31
C THR A 49 2.03 -17.00 -23.78
N ILE A 50 2.10 -15.97 -22.93
CA ILE A 50 3.25 -15.65 -22.08
C ILE A 50 2.81 -15.99 -20.65
N ASN A 51 3.27 -17.12 -20.12
CA ASN A 51 2.89 -17.62 -18.80
C ASN A 51 4.03 -18.22 -17.99
N GLN A 52 5.26 -18.18 -18.52
CA GLN A 52 6.43 -18.63 -17.78
C GLN A 52 7.11 -17.44 -17.09
N PRO A 53 7.64 -17.60 -15.86
CA PRO A 53 8.27 -16.52 -15.11
C PRO A 53 9.34 -15.77 -15.89
N ASP A 54 10.30 -16.50 -16.46
CA ASP A 54 11.40 -15.91 -17.22
C ASP A 54 10.91 -15.12 -18.44
N GLU A 55 9.88 -15.63 -19.13
CA GLU A 55 9.28 -14.92 -20.29
C GLU A 55 8.57 -13.64 -19.86
N MET A 56 7.83 -13.69 -18.73
CA MET A 56 7.16 -12.50 -18.19
C MET A 56 8.16 -11.46 -17.74
N VAL A 57 9.19 -11.85 -17.00
CA VAL A 57 10.25 -10.94 -16.53
C VAL A 57 10.97 -10.33 -17.73
N ALA A 58 11.34 -11.12 -18.74
CA ALA A 58 11.96 -10.62 -19.95
C ALA A 58 11.05 -9.65 -20.72
N ALA A 59 9.74 -9.96 -20.80
CA ALA A 59 8.76 -9.10 -21.45
C ALA A 59 8.54 -7.78 -20.69
N ILE A 60 8.57 -7.81 -19.36
CA ILE A 60 8.49 -6.61 -18.51
C ILE A 60 9.73 -5.73 -18.73
N LEU A 61 10.92 -6.31 -18.62
CA LEU A 61 12.18 -5.58 -18.79
C LEU A 61 12.34 -4.97 -20.19
N ALA A 62 11.89 -5.66 -21.23
CA ALA A 62 11.95 -5.18 -22.60
C ALA A 62 10.78 -4.28 -22.97
N GLY A 63 9.63 -4.47 -22.33
CA GLY A 63 8.38 -3.83 -22.70
C GLY A 63 8.15 -2.47 -22.05
N ILE A 64 8.61 -2.27 -20.82
CA ILE A 64 8.45 -0.98 -20.12
C ILE A 64 9.34 0.07 -20.79
N SER A 65 8.73 1.17 -21.23
CA SER A 65 9.37 2.19 -22.05
C SER A 65 9.38 3.56 -21.36
N PRO A 66 10.57 4.14 -21.08
CA PRO A 66 10.67 5.53 -20.63
C PRO A 66 9.98 6.54 -21.56
N ASP A 67 10.03 6.31 -22.88
CA ASP A 67 9.36 7.17 -23.87
C ASP A 67 7.83 7.10 -23.76
N SER A 68 7.26 5.91 -23.51
CA SER A 68 5.83 5.75 -23.27
C SER A 68 5.41 6.50 -22.00
N LEU A 69 6.16 6.34 -20.91
CA LEU A 69 5.94 7.04 -19.65
C LEU A 69 5.99 8.57 -19.82
N LYS A 70 7.00 9.07 -20.54
CA LYS A 70 7.11 10.48 -20.92
C LYS A 70 5.88 10.96 -21.70
N SER A 71 5.45 10.18 -22.69
CA SER A 71 4.26 10.50 -23.50
C SER A 71 3.00 10.61 -22.66
N TYR A 72 2.78 9.68 -21.71
CA TYR A 72 1.64 9.73 -20.79
C TYR A 72 1.70 10.97 -19.90
N LEU A 73 2.86 11.30 -19.34
CA LEU A 73 3.05 12.48 -18.49
C LEU A 73 2.84 13.79 -19.25
N LEU A 74 3.33 13.91 -20.49
CA LEU A 74 3.06 15.07 -21.34
C LEU A 74 1.55 15.25 -21.57
N LYS A 75 0.82 14.15 -21.77
CA LYS A 75 -0.63 14.22 -21.94
C LYS A 75 -1.34 14.58 -20.63
N LEU A 76 -0.95 13.99 -19.49
CA LEU A 76 -1.51 14.32 -18.17
C LEU A 76 -1.28 15.79 -17.83
N SER A 77 -0.10 16.34 -18.14
CA SER A 77 0.21 17.77 -17.97
C SER A 77 -0.75 18.68 -18.74
N SER A 78 -1.17 18.28 -19.94
CA SER A 78 -2.08 19.07 -20.78
C SER A 78 -3.50 19.25 -20.23
N PHE A 79 -3.89 18.52 -19.18
CA PHE A 79 -5.19 18.71 -18.51
C PHE A 79 -5.18 19.84 -17.49
N GLU A 80 -4.04 20.46 -17.22
CA GLU A 80 -3.80 21.65 -16.41
C GLU A 80 -4.15 21.48 -14.93
N ASN A 81 -5.42 21.25 -14.60
CA ASN A 81 -5.89 21.04 -13.24
C ASN A 81 -6.75 19.78 -13.17
N ARG A 82 -6.26 18.76 -12.45
CA ARG A 82 -6.96 17.50 -12.27
C ARG A 82 -7.62 17.37 -10.88
N ASN A 83 -7.82 18.50 -10.15
CA ASN A 83 -8.53 18.48 -8.89
C ASN A 83 -9.91 17.82 -9.03
N SER A 84 -10.32 17.01 -8.06
CA SER A 84 -11.60 16.27 -8.13
C SER A 84 -12.83 17.16 -8.20
N GLY A 85 -12.71 18.46 -7.84
CA GLY A 85 -13.72 19.48 -8.05
C GLY A 85 -13.61 20.23 -9.36
N SER A 86 -12.59 19.97 -10.20
CA SER A 86 -12.38 20.67 -11.48
C SER A 86 -13.39 20.24 -12.55
N ASP A 87 -13.28 20.82 -13.76
CA ASP A 87 -14.25 20.60 -14.85
C ASP A 87 -14.42 19.10 -15.18
N THR A 88 -15.65 18.64 -15.11
CA THR A 88 -16.03 17.26 -15.42
C THR A 88 -16.55 17.08 -16.84
N LEU A 89 -16.81 18.16 -17.58
CA LEU A 89 -17.47 18.17 -18.89
C LEU A 89 -16.50 18.48 -20.05
N SER A 90 -15.52 19.36 -19.83
CA SER A 90 -14.51 19.71 -20.86
C SER A 90 -13.80 18.47 -21.39
N ASP A 91 -13.55 18.44 -22.70
CA ASP A 91 -12.76 17.39 -23.33
C ASP A 91 -11.24 17.72 -23.36
N LEU A 92 -10.87 18.93 -22.94
CA LEU A 92 -9.49 19.42 -23.04
C LEU A 92 -8.78 19.47 -21.67
N THR A 93 -9.47 19.93 -20.63
CA THR A 93 -8.90 20.22 -19.31
C THR A 93 -9.75 19.63 -18.19
N GLY A 94 -9.20 19.55 -16.99
CA GLY A 94 -9.91 19.11 -15.79
C GLY A 94 -9.95 17.59 -15.60
N ILE A 95 -10.48 17.20 -14.44
CA ILE A 95 -10.56 15.78 -14.04
C ILE A 95 -11.44 14.95 -14.98
N GLY A 96 -12.47 15.57 -15.60
CA GLY A 96 -13.34 14.90 -16.57
C GLY A 96 -12.60 14.47 -17.82
N ALA A 97 -11.78 15.36 -18.40
CA ALA A 97 -10.96 15.06 -19.56
C ALA A 97 -9.93 13.99 -19.23
N ALA A 98 -9.25 14.10 -18.10
CA ALA A 98 -8.26 13.14 -17.65
C ALA A 98 -8.86 11.73 -17.47
N ARG A 99 -10.02 11.60 -16.82
CA ARG A 99 -10.72 10.32 -16.65
C ARG A 99 -11.10 9.67 -17.99
N ARG A 100 -11.64 10.46 -18.94
CA ARG A 100 -12.02 9.95 -20.26
C ARG A 100 -10.79 9.50 -21.05
N TRP A 101 -9.69 10.23 -20.93
CA TRP A 101 -8.44 9.85 -21.58
C TRP A 101 -7.86 8.54 -21.02
N VAL A 102 -7.81 8.36 -19.70
CA VAL A 102 -7.36 7.10 -19.06
C VAL A 102 -8.25 5.94 -19.51
N TYR A 103 -9.58 6.11 -19.52
CA TYR A 103 -10.51 5.10 -20.01
C TYR A 103 -10.24 4.74 -21.48
N GLN A 104 -9.99 5.75 -22.32
CA GLN A 104 -9.64 5.56 -23.72
C GLN A 104 -8.32 4.78 -23.84
N ARG A 105 -7.30 5.09 -23.05
CA ARG A 105 -6.04 4.32 -23.05
C ARG A 105 -6.26 2.86 -22.72
N PHE A 106 -7.04 2.54 -21.68
CA PHE A 106 -7.41 1.15 -21.38
C PHE A 106 -8.16 0.49 -22.53
N THR A 107 -9.04 1.21 -23.21
CA THR A 107 -9.76 0.70 -24.39
C THR A 107 -8.83 0.39 -25.56
N GLU A 108 -7.87 1.25 -25.83
CA GLU A 108 -6.87 1.05 -26.87
C GLU A 108 -5.94 -0.12 -26.55
N ILE A 109 -5.47 -0.23 -25.30
CA ILE A 109 -4.71 -1.38 -24.79
C ILE A 109 -5.53 -2.67 -24.97
N SER A 110 -6.80 -2.65 -24.61
CA SER A 110 -7.72 -3.78 -24.81
C SER A 110 -7.79 -4.20 -26.28
N THR A 111 -7.94 -3.21 -27.18
CA THR A 111 -8.11 -3.48 -28.61
C THR A 111 -6.89 -4.20 -29.19
N VAL A 112 -5.67 -3.81 -28.81
CA VAL A 112 -4.44 -4.46 -29.29
C VAL A 112 -4.16 -5.79 -28.57
N ASN A 113 -4.83 -6.06 -27.44
CA ASN A 113 -4.72 -7.30 -26.69
C ASN A 113 -6.02 -8.13 -26.73
N GLU A 114 -6.59 -8.26 -27.90
CA GLU A 114 -7.70 -9.19 -28.24
C GLU A 114 -9.00 -8.91 -27.43
N GLY A 115 -9.18 -7.67 -26.94
CA GLY A 115 -10.34 -7.31 -26.13
C GLY A 115 -10.31 -7.85 -24.69
N ARG A 116 -9.18 -8.39 -24.23
CA ARG A 116 -9.06 -9.06 -22.93
C ARG A 116 -9.10 -8.10 -21.75
N LEU A 117 -8.59 -6.90 -21.87
CA LEU A 117 -8.66 -5.88 -20.81
C LEU A 117 -10.07 -5.24 -20.82
N LEU A 118 -10.73 -5.21 -19.68
CA LEU A 118 -12.12 -4.78 -19.54
C LEU A 118 -12.21 -3.42 -18.83
N PRO A 119 -12.24 -2.28 -19.56
CA PRO A 119 -12.36 -0.96 -18.96
C PRO A 119 -13.70 -0.76 -18.26
N SER A 120 -13.69 -0.02 -17.16
CA SER A 120 -14.87 0.36 -16.39
C SER A 120 -14.65 1.67 -15.61
N TYR A 121 -15.74 2.18 -15.05
CA TYR A 121 -15.72 3.16 -13.96
C TYR A 121 -16.32 2.54 -12.70
N LEU A 122 -15.77 2.86 -11.55
CA LEU A 122 -16.52 2.77 -10.30
C LEU A 122 -17.13 4.14 -10.03
N GLN A 123 -18.43 4.24 -10.17
CA GLN A 123 -19.19 5.45 -9.82
C GLN A 123 -19.58 5.42 -8.35
N PHE A 124 -19.51 6.57 -7.69
CA PHE A 124 -20.01 6.76 -6.33
C PHE A 124 -20.50 8.20 -6.14
N ASP A 125 -21.46 8.38 -5.22
CA ASP A 125 -21.98 9.68 -4.87
C ASP A 125 -21.40 10.15 -3.54
N MET A 126 -20.83 11.34 -3.54
CA MET A 126 -20.32 12.08 -2.40
C MET A 126 -20.07 13.53 -2.82
N ASP A 127 -20.38 14.49 -1.96
CA ASP A 127 -20.01 15.88 -2.25
C ASP A 127 -18.52 16.10 -1.93
N ILE A 128 -17.73 16.27 -2.98
CA ILE A 128 -16.29 16.58 -2.89
C ILE A 128 -16.06 17.85 -3.71
N CYS A 129 -15.61 18.91 -3.06
CA CYS A 129 -15.36 20.22 -3.70
C CYS A 129 -16.56 20.75 -4.52
N GLY A 130 -17.79 20.45 -4.09
CA GLY A 130 -19.02 20.88 -4.76
C GLY A 130 -19.48 20.00 -5.93
N VAL A 131 -18.76 18.92 -6.23
CA VAL A 131 -19.16 17.89 -7.20
C VAL A 131 -19.78 16.71 -6.46
N GLY A 132 -21.01 16.33 -6.82
CA GLY A 132 -21.79 15.32 -6.09
C GLY A 132 -21.58 13.89 -6.55
N GLN A 133 -21.02 13.65 -7.75
CA GLN A 133 -20.80 12.32 -8.31
C GLN A 133 -19.40 12.17 -8.86
N HIS A 134 -18.76 11.08 -8.49
CA HIS A 134 -17.36 10.81 -8.82
C HIS A 134 -17.17 9.45 -9.47
N ARG A 135 -16.03 9.26 -10.12
CA ARG A 135 -15.70 8.01 -10.83
C ARG A 135 -14.21 7.72 -10.78
N ASN A 136 -13.81 6.62 -10.16
CA ASN A 136 -12.51 6.01 -10.43
C ASN A 136 -12.55 5.38 -11.82
N VAL A 137 -11.41 5.36 -12.49
CA VAL A 137 -11.25 4.65 -13.78
C VAL A 137 -10.47 3.36 -13.50
N PHE A 138 -10.98 2.22 -13.95
CA PHE A 138 -10.24 0.98 -13.80
C PHE A 138 -10.40 0.08 -15.01
N ALA A 139 -9.50 -0.89 -15.14
CA ALA A 139 -9.59 -1.94 -16.15
C ALA A 139 -9.24 -3.29 -15.51
N VAL A 140 -9.96 -4.33 -15.87
CA VAL A 140 -9.80 -5.68 -15.35
C VAL A 140 -9.18 -6.56 -16.43
N LEU A 141 -8.03 -7.16 -16.14
CA LEU A 141 -7.43 -8.22 -16.93
C LEU A 141 -7.85 -9.57 -16.30
N PRO A 142 -8.75 -10.33 -16.93
CA PRO A 142 -9.21 -11.59 -16.39
C PRO A 142 -8.07 -12.61 -16.29
N GLY A 143 -8.05 -13.35 -15.19
CA GLY A 143 -7.19 -14.52 -15.05
C GLY A 143 -7.62 -15.65 -16.00
N VAL A 144 -6.68 -16.53 -16.33
CA VAL A 144 -6.92 -17.66 -17.22
C VAL A 144 -7.20 -18.97 -16.46
N ASP A 145 -7.19 -18.90 -15.11
CA ASP A 145 -7.52 -20.03 -14.23
C ASP A 145 -8.48 -19.57 -13.10
N THR A 146 -9.70 -20.07 -13.08
CA THR A 146 -10.68 -19.79 -12.01
C THR A 146 -10.42 -20.58 -10.72
N THR A 147 -9.50 -21.53 -10.72
CA THR A 147 -9.06 -22.22 -9.49
C THR A 147 -8.08 -21.36 -8.69
N ALA A 148 -7.32 -20.50 -9.35
CA ALA A 148 -6.46 -19.51 -8.71
C ALA A 148 -7.31 -18.35 -8.15
N LYS A 149 -7.37 -18.27 -6.82
CA LYS A 149 -8.23 -17.31 -6.14
C LYS A 149 -7.48 -16.02 -5.85
N GLY A 150 -8.21 -14.92 -5.91
CA GLY A 150 -7.69 -13.62 -5.56
C GLY A 150 -7.53 -12.68 -6.74
N VAL A 151 -7.60 -11.40 -6.42
CA VAL A 151 -7.45 -10.28 -7.35
C VAL A 151 -6.27 -9.44 -6.90
N ILE A 152 -5.39 -9.10 -7.83
CA ILE A 152 -4.27 -8.18 -7.61
C ILE A 152 -4.72 -6.81 -8.10
N LEU A 153 -4.57 -5.79 -7.27
CA LEU A 153 -4.87 -4.41 -7.62
C LEU A 153 -3.58 -3.60 -7.70
N ILE A 154 -3.33 -2.99 -8.85
CA ILE A 154 -2.31 -1.97 -9.04
C ILE A 154 -3.04 -0.65 -9.18
N GLU A 155 -2.69 0.33 -8.36
CA GLU A 155 -3.38 1.61 -8.35
C GLU A 155 -2.45 2.81 -8.24
N ALA A 156 -2.99 3.97 -8.67
CA ALA A 156 -2.41 5.29 -8.49
C ALA A 156 -3.54 6.33 -8.55
N HIS A 157 -3.42 7.47 -7.85
CA HIS A 157 -4.44 8.50 -8.02
C HIS A 157 -4.19 9.39 -9.25
N LEU A 158 -5.29 9.79 -9.86
CA LEU A 158 -5.32 10.61 -11.07
C LEU A 158 -5.44 12.10 -10.74
N ASP A 159 -6.08 12.42 -9.63
CA ASP A 159 -6.30 13.80 -9.21
C ASP A 159 -5.00 14.48 -8.78
N SER A 160 -5.04 15.80 -8.74
CA SER A 160 -3.94 16.67 -8.35
C SER A 160 -4.48 17.89 -7.64
N ARG A 161 -3.64 18.63 -6.92
CA ARG A 161 -4.03 19.88 -6.26
C ARG A 161 -2.90 20.88 -6.14
N CYS A 162 -3.25 22.12 -5.86
CA CYS A 162 -2.37 23.09 -5.22
C CYS A 162 -2.59 23.07 -3.68
N ALA A 163 -2.07 24.06 -2.96
CA ALA A 163 -2.18 24.16 -1.51
C ALA A 163 -3.64 24.08 -0.99
N GLY A 164 -4.57 24.67 -1.71
CA GLY A 164 -6.00 24.56 -1.40
C GLY A 164 -6.57 23.23 -1.88
N LEU A 165 -7.19 22.46 -0.98
CA LEU A 165 -7.77 21.14 -1.30
C LEU A 165 -8.78 21.19 -2.46
N CYS A 166 -9.52 22.28 -2.60
CA CYS A 166 -10.53 22.48 -3.62
C CYS A 166 -10.24 23.70 -4.52
N ASP A 167 -8.96 24.03 -4.70
CA ASP A 167 -8.57 25.12 -5.60
C ASP A 167 -8.56 24.63 -7.06
N ILE A 168 -9.69 24.87 -7.73
CA ILE A 168 -9.89 24.52 -9.14
C ILE A 168 -9.36 25.57 -10.12
N ASN A 169 -8.83 26.69 -9.64
CA ASN A 169 -8.33 27.79 -10.47
C ASN A 169 -6.80 27.81 -10.57
N CYS A 170 -6.12 27.11 -9.71
CA CYS A 170 -4.68 26.94 -9.75
C CYS A 170 -4.28 26.01 -10.90
N ALA A 171 -3.14 26.25 -11.54
CA ALA A 171 -2.54 25.29 -12.46
C ALA A 171 -1.92 24.13 -11.64
N ALA A 172 -2.70 23.10 -11.38
CA ALA A 172 -2.31 21.94 -10.59
C ALA A 172 -1.97 20.78 -11.54
N HIS A 173 -0.81 20.86 -12.18
CA HIS A 173 -0.40 19.81 -13.11
C HIS A 173 -0.17 18.47 -12.41
N GLY A 174 0.40 18.46 -11.18
CA GLY A 174 0.59 17.27 -10.36
C GLY A 174 1.37 16.19 -11.09
N MET A 175 2.58 16.50 -11.57
CA MET A 175 3.31 15.58 -12.44
C MET A 175 4.07 14.52 -11.67
N GLU A 176 4.59 14.88 -10.52
CA GLU A 176 5.14 13.92 -9.58
C GLU A 176 4.02 13.34 -8.70
N ASP A 177 3.15 14.20 -8.17
CA ASP A 177 2.00 13.88 -7.34
C ASP A 177 0.67 14.10 -8.10
N ASN A 178 0.06 13.11 -8.78
CA ASN A 178 0.58 11.76 -8.97
C ASN A 178 0.44 11.35 -10.44
N GLY A 179 0.90 12.23 -11.34
CA GLY A 179 1.04 11.90 -12.76
C GLY A 179 2.01 10.73 -12.96
N SER A 180 3.08 10.67 -12.14
CA SER A 180 4.09 9.61 -12.20
C SER A 180 3.47 8.22 -11.95
N GLY A 181 2.69 8.06 -10.89
CA GLY A 181 1.98 6.81 -10.59
C GLY A 181 0.94 6.47 -11.65
N THR A 182 0.17 7.45 -12.14
CA THR A 182 -0.81 7.22 -13.22
C THR A 182 -0.14 6.77 -14.53
N ALA A 183 1.02 7.33 -14.89
CA ALA A 183 1.78 6.91 -16.07
C ALA A 183 2.33 5.48 -15.90
N LEU A 184 2.87 5.15 -14.73
CA LEU A 184 3.30 3.79 -14.38
C LEU A 184 2.16 2.78 -14.50
N LEU A 185 0.99 3.11 -13.96
CA LEU A 185 -0.21 2.27 -14.05
C LEU A 185 -0.60 1.94 -15.48
N LEU A 186 -0.63 2.94 -16.38
CA LEU A 186 -0.96 2.77 -17.80
C LEU A 186 0.08 1.92 -18.53
N GLU A 187 1.35 2.11 -18.21
CA GLU A 187 2.44 1.32 -18.80
C GLU A 187 2.37 -0.13 -18.37
N LEU A 188 2.11 -0.40 -17.10
CA LEU A 188 1.89 -1.76 -16.61
C LEU A 188 0.67 -2.41 -17.25
N ALA A 189 -0.45 -1.69 -17.41
CA ALA A 189 -1.62 -2.20 -18.10
C ALA A 189 -1.28 -2.59 -19.55
N ARG A 190 -0.46 -1.78 -20.25
CA ARG A 190 -0.01 -2.04 -21.62
C ARG A 190 0.84 -3.30 -21.71
N VAL A 191 1.81 -3.45 -20.83
CA VAL A 191 2.76 -4.58 -20.87
C VAL A 191 2.09 -5.86 -20.36
N MET A 192 1.42 -5.81 -19.22
CA MET A 192 0.87 -7.01 -18.56
C MET A 192 -0.38 -7.55 -19.26
N SER A 193 -1.11 -6.76 -20.05
CA SER A 193 -2.27 -7.25 -20.81
C SER A 193 -1.93 -8.34 -21.83
N GLN A 194 -0.63 -8.53 -22.14
CA GLN A 194 -0.16 -9.60 -23.02
C GLN A 194 -0.02 -10.95 -22.30
N PHE A 195 -0.01 -10.97 -20.96
CA PHE A 195 0.25 -12.17 -20.18
C PHE A 195 -1.00 -13.03 -19.98
N ALA A 196 -0.77 -14.33 -19.84
CA ALA A 196 -1.76 -15.28 -19.37
C ALA A 196 -1.55 -15.53 -17.87
N LEU A 197 -2.04 -14.61 -17.05
CA LEU A 197 -1.97 -14.70 -15.59
C LEU A 197 -3.06 -15.61 -15.06
N ASP A 198 -2.77 -16.43 -14.04
CA ASP A 198 -3.78 -17.28 -13.42
C ASP A 198 -4.82 -16.47 -12.65
N ARG A 199 -4.37 -15.43 -11.93
CA ARG A 199 -5.24 -14.50 -11.19
C ARG A 199 -5.61 -13.28 -12.00
N THR A 200 -6.80 -12.75 -11.70
CA THR A 200 -7.27 -11.48 -12.23
C THR A 200 -6.41 -10.32 -11.70
N VAL A 201 -6.05 -9.39 -12.60
CA VAL A 201 -5.36 -8.14 -12.25
C VAL A 201 -6.24 -6.94 -12.58
N VAL A 202 -6.32 -6.00 -11.67
CA VAL A 202 -7.05 -4.73 -11.84
C VAL A 202 -6.05 -3.58 -11.85
N PHE A 203 -6.16 -2.73 -12.85
CA PHE A 203 -5.43 -1.47 -12.96
C PHE A 203 -6.39 -0.34 -12.68
N MET A 204 -6.13 0.51 -11.68
CA MET A 204 -7.07 1.54 -11.25
C MET A 204 -6.41 2.90 -11.07
N ALA A 205 -6.98 3.91 -11.74
CA ALA A 205 -6.71 5.31 -11.47
C ALA A 205 -7.82 5.87 -10.54
N THR A 206 -7.48 6.14 -9.30
CA THR A 206 -8.39 6.70 -8.29
C THR A 206 -8.54 8.20 -8.44
N ILE A 207 -9.54 8.77 -7.81
CA ILE A 207 -9.73 10.22 -7.68
C ILE A 207 -9.98 10.58 -6.22
N ALA A 208 -9.82 11.86 -5.91
CA ALA A 208 -10.06 12.40 -4.58
C ALA A 208 -9.18 11.75 -3.49
N GLU A 209 -7.97 11.34 -3.86
CA GLU A 209 -6.91 11.03 -2.92
C GLU A 209 -6.60 12.27 -2.09
N GLU A 210 -6.33 13.37 -2.79
CA GLU A 210 -5.94 14.68 -2.29
C GLU A 210 -6.98 15.33 -1.37
N GLN A 211 -8.23 14.94 -1.48
CA GLN A 211 -9.32 15.45 -0.65
C GLN A 211 -9.65 14.52 0.52
N GLY A 212 -8.96 13.37 0.65
CA GLY A 212 -9.09 12.45 1.77
C GLY A 212 -9.28 10.98 1.39
N LEU A 213 -8.57 10.48 0.39
CA LEU A 213 -8.53 9.07 -0.05
C LEU A 213 -9.90 8.52 -0.48
N TYR A 214 -10.81 9.40 -0.91
CA TYR A 214 -12.22 9.02 -1.10
C TYR A 214 -12.44 8.04 -2.26
N GLY A 215 -11.66 8.13 -3.33
CA GLY A 215 -11.76 7.19 -4.43
C GLY A 215 -11.34 5.77 -4.05
N ALA A 216 -10.22 5.64 -3.35
CA ALA A 216 -9.74 4.38 -2.82
C ALA A 216 -10.68 3.80 -1.77
N ASP A 217 -11.21 4.64 -0.86
CA ASP A 217 -12.17 4.23 0.15
C ASP A 217 -13.48 3.70 -0.48
N ALA A 218 -13.96 4.36 -1.56
CA ALA A 218 -15.12 3.87 -2.29
C ALA A 218 -14.88 2.50 -2.92
N PHE A 219 -13.72 2.29 -3.56
CA PHE A 219 -13.42 0.98 -4.16
C PHE A 219 -13.15 -0.10 -3.11
N ALA A 220 -12.44 0.22 -2.03
CA ALA A 220 -12.17 -0.71 -0.94
C ALA A 220 -13.47 -1.20 -0.27
N LYS A 221 -14.41 -0.28 0.01
CA LYS A 221 -15.75 -0.60 0.53
C LYS A 221 -16.58 -1.42 -0.48
N TYR A 222 -16.56 -1.01 -1.75
CA TYR A 222 -17.24 -1.75 -2.82
C TYR A 222 -16.70 -3.18 -2.91
N ALA A 223 -15.38 -3.37 -2.96
CA ALA A 223 -14.76 -4.68 -3.00
C ALA A 223 -15.16 -5.53 -1.78
N LYS A 224 -15.14 -4.94 -0.58
CA LYS A 224 -15.56 -5.63 0.65
C LYS A 224 -17.04 -6.03 0.63
N GLN A 225 -17.92 -5.12 0.23
CA GLN A 225 -19.38 -5.37 0.16
C GLN A 225 -19.75 -6.42 -0.88
N LYS A 226 -19.06 -6.44 -2.01
CA LYS A 226 -19.27 -7.42 -3.09
C LYS A 226 -18.61 -8.76 -2.81
N GLY A 227 -17.63 -8.83 -1.90
CA GLY A 227 -16.84 -10.03 -1.66
C GLY A 227 -15.74 -10.26 -2.70
N ILE A 228 -15.26 -9.20 -3.36
CA ILE A 228 -14.10 -9.28 -4.27
C ILE A 228 -12.85 -9.60 -3.45
N PRO A 229 -12.15 -10.70 -3.73
CA PRO A 229 -11.07 -11.21 -2.91
C PRO A 229 -9.73 -10.52 -3.25
N LEU A 230 -9.54 -9.25 -2.89
CA LEU A 230 -8.26 -8.57 -3.10
C LEU A 230 -7.18 -9.21 -2.22
N VAL A 231 -6.14 -9.78 -2.83
CA VAL A 231 -5.02 -10.44 -2.13
C VAL A 231 -3.76 -9.58 -2.06
N ALA A 232 -3.61 -8.64 -2.99
CA ALA A 232 -2.50 -7.68 -3.02
C ALA A 232 -2.99 -6.35 -3.60
N VAL A 233 -2.66 -5.24 -2.93
CA VAL A 233 -2.90 -3.87 -3.40
C VAL A 233 -1.57 -3.13 -3.44
N LEU A 234 -1.15 -2.74 -4.63
CA LEU A 234 0.09 -2.05 -4.94
C LEU A 234 -0.25 -0.59 -5.29
N ASN A 235 -0.18 0.30 -4.31
CA ASN A 235 -0.38 1.73 -4.52
C ASN A 235 0.92 2.39 -4.98
N ASN A 236 0.85 3.19 -6.03
CA ASN A 236 1.97 3.91 -6.63
C ASN A 236 1.72 5.41 -6.53
N ASP A 237 2.47 6.07 -5.67
CA ASP A 237 2.20 7.45 -5.35
C ASP A 237 3.54 8.18 -5.10
N VAL A 238 3.82 9.19 -5.95
CA VAL A 238 5.10 9.90 -6.04
C VAL A 238 6.27 8.94 -6.31
N VAL A 239 6.36 8.45 -7.53
CA VAL A 239 7.34 7.39 -7.92
C VAL A 239 8.29 7.79 -9.06
N GLY A 240 8.32 9.08 -9.42
CA GLY A 240 9.07 9.56 -10.59
C GLY A 240 10.20 10.54 -10.31
N GLY A 241 10.19 11.23 -9.17
CA GLY A 241 11.20 12.24 -8.84
C GLY A 241 12.48 11.63 -8.26
N VAL A 242 13.60 12.25 -8.54
CA VAL A 242 14.94 11.82 -8.07
C VAL A 242 15.72 12.94 -7.38
N ILE A 243 15.23 14.18 -7.44
CA ILE A 243 15.91 15.34 -6.82
C ILE A 243 15.48 15.42 -5.36
N CYS A 244 16.45 15.32 -4.47
CA CYS A 244 16.21 15.25 -3.04
C CYS A 244 15.85 16.61 -2.47
N GLY A 245 14.76 16.65 -1.70
CA GLY A 245 14.40 17.75 -0.82
C GLY A 245 14.77 17.46 0.63
N ASN A 246 14.15 18.17 1.57
CA ASN A 246 14.22 17.84 2.98
C ASN A 246 13.24 16.73 3.29
N THR A 247 13.70 15.56 3.72
CA THR A 247 12.84 14.43 4.09
C THR A 247 12.99 14.11 5.57
N SER A 248 11.89 13.66 6.20
CA SER A 248 11.88 13.27 7.61
C SER A 248 11.89 11.74 7.82
N SER A 249 11.80 10.94 6.75
CA SER A 249 11.67 9.48 6.85
C SER A 249 12.89 8.76 6.27
N PRO A 250 13.92 8.48 7.06
CA PRO A 250 15.05 7.66 6.61
C PRO A 250 14.64 6.20 6.34
N PRO A 251 15.33 5.46 5.46
CA PRO A 251 16.36 5.96 4.59
C PRO A 251 15.78 6.87 3.52
N SER A 252 16.43 7.99 3.31
CA SER A 252 16.03 9.04 2.38
C SER A 252 17.25 9.59 1.68
N CYS A 253 17.04 10.55 0.83
CA CYS A 253 18.08 11.27 0.11
C CYS A 253 19.24 11.74 1.01
N PRO A 254 20.49 11.72 0.52
CA PRO A 254 21.65 12.11 1.29
C PRO A 254 21.65 13.59 1.71
N GLY A 255 21.13 14.49 0.87
CA GLY A 255 21.06 15.91 1.15
C GLY A 255 20.17 16.67 0.15
N LEU A 256 19.91 17.94 0.47
CA LEU A 256 19.10 18.83 -0.36
C LEU A 256 19.74 19.00 -1.75
N ASN A 257 18.93 18.81 -2.80
CA ASN A 257 19.31 18.85 -4.22
C ASN A 257 20.27 17.73 -4.69
N ASP A 258 20.60 16.77 -3.84
CA ASP A 258 21.27 15.57 -4.30
C ASP A 258 20.31 14.73 -5.18
N ILE A 259 20.85 13.75 -5.89
CA ILE A 259 20.05 12.87 -6.74
C ILE A 259 20.06 11.47 -6.16
N ASP A 260 18.89 10.91 -5.92
CA ASP A 260 18.70 9.49 -5.61
C ASP A 260 17.79 8.84 -6.66
N SER A 261 18.40 8.15 -7.62
CA SER A 261 17.71 7.44 -8.70
C SER A 261 17.76 5.92 -8.56
N ILE A 262 18.24 5.40 -7.42
CA ILE A 262 18.44 3.96 -7.20
C ILE A 262 17.67 3.40 -6.03
N GLN A 263 16.97 4.22 -5.25
CA GLN A 263 16.21 3.77 -4.11
C GLN A 263 14.70 3.97 -4.31
N VAL A 264 13.91 2.94 -3.95
CA VAL A 264 12.45 3.03 -3.80
C VAL A 264 12.06 2.57 -2.40
N ARG A 265 11.09 3.25 -1.79
CA ARG A 265 10.59 2.95 -0.46
C ARG A 265 9.23 2.27 -0.54
N LEU A 266 9.06 1.20 0.26
CA LEU A 266 7.80 0.47 0.40
C LEU A 266 7.20 0.76 1.77
N PHE A 267 6.17 1.59 1.81
CA PHE A 267 5.41 1.87 3.02
C PHE A 267 4.28 0.86 3.19
N SER A 268 4.11 0.35 4.40
CA SER A 268 3.08 -0.63 4.73
C SER A 268 2.85 -0.68 6.22
N GLN A 269 1.60 -0.79 6.66
CA GLN A 269 1.30 -0.89 8.08
C GLN A 269 1.82 -2.20 8.67
N GLY A 270 2.28 -2.09 9.90
CA GLY A 270 2.47 -3.23 10.75
C GLY A 270 3.92 -3.67 10.91
N GLY A 271 4.16 -4.46 11.94
CA GLY A 271 5.46 -5.05 12.26
C GLY A 271 5.43 -6.56 12.07
N PHE A 272 5.31 -7.27 13.20
CA PHE A 272 5.17 -8.72 13.22
C PHE A 272 3.77 -9.16 12.76
N ASN A 273 3.73 -10.22 11.96
CA ASN A 273 2.50 -10.83 11.43
C ASN A 273 1.60 -9.89 10.60
N SER A 274 2.14 -8.80 10.09
CA SER A 274 1.39 -7.92 9.20
C SER A 274 1.39 -8.46 7.77
N LYS A 275 0.22 -8.73 7.23
CA LYS A 275 0.07 -9.11 5.81
C LYS A 275 0.53 -8.03 4.85
N ASN A 276 0.45 -6.75 5.27
CA ASN A 276 0.95 -5.63 4.47
C ASN A 276 2.49 -5.68 4.38
N LYS A 277 3.17 -5.96 5.52
CA LYS A 277 4.63 -6.17 5.54
C LYS A 277 5.04 -7.43 4.80
N GLN A 278 4.25 -8.50 4.86
CA GLN A 278 4.50 -9.71 4.09
C GLN A 278 4.38 -9.45 2.59
N LEU A 279 3.42 -8.65 2.15
CA LEU A 279 3.32 -8.20 0.76
C LEU A 279 4.55 -7.39 0.35
N ALA A 280 4.99 -6.43 1.16
CA ALA A 280 6.19 -5.65 0.88
C ALA A 280 7.47 -6.53 0.80
N ARG A 281 7.58 -7.56 1.67
CA ARG A 281 8.69 -8.53 1.61
C ARG A 281 8.62 -9.40 0.36
N PHE A 282 7.42 -9.86 -0.01
CA PHE A 282 7.23 -10.59 -1.25
C PHE A 282 7.72 -9.76 -2.45
N ILE A 283 7.26 -8.51 -2.58
CA ILE A 283 7.68 -7.60 -3.65
C ILE A 283 9.20 -7.44 -3.70
N LYS A 284 9.83 -7.20 -2.54
CA LYS A 284 11.29 -7.07 -2.45
C LYS A 284 12.00 -8.34 -2.89
N LEU A 285 11.53 -9.50 -2.45
CA LEU A 285 12.16 -10.78 -2.79
C LEU A 285 12.02 -11.09 -4.28
N GLN A 286 10.82 -10.90 -4.85
CA GLN A 286 10.62 -11.12 -6.29
C GLN A 286 11.54 -10.23 -7.14
N TYR A 287 11.72 -8.97 -6.76
CA TYR A 287 12.68 -8.11 -7.45
C TYR A 287 14.11 -8.64 -7.34
N LEU A 288 14.53 -9.05 -6.13
CA LEU A 288 15.90 -9.52 -5.89
C LEU A 288 16.23 -10.82 -6.63
N GLU A 289 15.26 -11.72 -6.76
CA GLU A 289 15.48 -13.04 -7.34
C GLU A 289 15.20 -13.06 -8.85
N GLU A 290 14.16 -12.39 -9.31
CA GLU A 290 13.69 -12.50 -10.68
C GLU A 290 14.25 -11.40 -11.61
N ALA A 291 14.40 -10.17 -11.12
CA ALA A 291 14.71 -9.03 -11.98
C ALA A 291 16.10 -8.42 -11.77
N LEU A 292 16.65 -8.47 -10.56
CA LEU A 292 17.89 -7.76 -10.22
C LEU A 292 19.08 -8.17 -11.09
N ALA A 293 19.22 -9.47 -11.40
CA ALA A 293 20.33 -9.97 -12.21
C ALA A 293 20.33 -9.45 -13.65
N ALA A 294 19.16 -9.09 -14.18
CA ALA A 294 18.98 -8.56 -15.53
C ALA A 294 18.84 -7.02 -15.56
N ALA A 295 18.80 -6.38 -14.40
CA ALA A 295 18.63 -4.92 -14.29
C ALA A 295 19.92 -4.20 -14.73
N THR A 296 19.80 -3.26 -15.65
CA THR A 296 20.94 -2.41 -16.09
C THR A 296 21.40 -1.45 -14.99
N VAL A 297 20.45 -0.96 -14.19
CA VAL A 297 20.69 -0.14 -13.00
C VAL A 297 19.97 -0.81 -11.83
N PRO A 298 20.70 -1.43 -10.89
CA PRO A 298 20.10 -2.09 -9.74
C PRO A 298 19.40 -1.07 -8.81
N MET A 299 18.19 -1.43 -8.35
CA MET A 299 17.41 -0.64 -7.40
C MET A 299 17.55 -1.18 -5.98
N GLN A 300 17.61 -0.29 -5.02
CA GLN A 300 17.49 -0.63 -3.60
C GLN A 300 16.02 -0.53 -3.18
N VAL A 301 15.41 -1.66 -2.88
CA VAL A 301 14.04 -1.74 -2.37
C VAL A 301 14.07 -1.74 -0.84
N THR A 302 13.58 -0.65 -0.23
CA THR A 302 13.61 -0.46 1.22
C THR A 302 12.21 -0.55 1.80
N ILE A 303 11.99 -1.51 2.70
CA ILE A 303 10.73 -1.65 3.43
C ILE A 303 10.76 -0.71 4.64
N MET A 304 9.90 0.29 4.63
CA MET A 304 9.83 1.29 5.70
C MET A 304 9.16 0.70 6.95
N SER A 305 9.56 1.16 8.13
CA SER A 305 8.97 0.72 9.40
C SER A 305 7.55 1.25 9.60
N ALA A 306 7.30 2.50 9.21
CA ALA A 306 6.00 3.16 9.31
C ALA A 306 5.04 2.75 8.18
N GLU A 307 3.75 3.01 8.36
CA GLU A 307 2.72 2.85 7.32
C GLU A 307 2.83 3.91 6.23
N ASP A 308 3.18 5.13 6.62
CA ASP A 308 3.47 6.25 5.77
C ASP A 308 4.36 7.25 6.54
N ARG A 309 4.71 8.37 5.93
CA ARG A 309 5.40 9.47 6.57
C ARG A 309 4.47 10.19 7.55
N THR A 310 5.03 10.88 8.53
CA THR A 310 4.27 11.64 9.53
C THR A 310 3.34 12.66 8.88
N GLY A 311 2.08 12.64 9.28
CA GLY A 311 1.04 13.53 8.75
C GLY A 311 0.69 13.32 7.27
N ARG A 312 1.15 12.21 6.68
CA ARG A 312 0.85 11.82 5.30
C ARG A 312 0.02 10.52 5.28
N GLY A 313 -0.60 10.28 4.15
CA GLY A 313 -1.35 9.07 3.89
C GLY A 313 -1.26 8.70 2.43
N GLY A 314 -1.96 7.67 2.00
CA GLY A 314 -2.06 7.25 0.61
C GLY A 314 -3.17 6.24 0.43
N ASP A 315 -3.51 5.96 -0.81
CA ASP A 315 -4.67 5.15 -1.20
C ASP A 315 -4.60 3.69 -0.73
N HIS A 316 -3.44 3.19 -0.28
CA HIS A 316 -3.31 1.87 0.37
C HIS A 316 -4.05 1.78 1.73
N ILE A 317 -4.24 2.91 2.44
CA ILE A 317 -4.83 2.95 3.78
C ILE A 317 -6.29 2.47 3.80
N PRO A 318 -7.21 2.96 2.95
CA PRO A 318 -8.58 2.46 2.90
C PRO A 318 -8.68 0.95 2.64
N PHE A 319 -7.85 0.40 1.76
CA PHE A 319 -7.83 -1.04 1.50
C PHE A 319 -7.41 -1.84 2.73
N ARG A 320 -6.35 -1.40 3.41
CA ARG A 320 -5.91 -2.00 4.66
C ARG A 320 -7.01 -1.94 5.73
N GLN A 321 -7.73 -0.82 5.84
CA GLN A 321 -8.85 -0.66 6.77
C GLN A 321 -9.99 -1.64 6.50
N GLN A 322 -10.23 -2.00 5.23
CA GLN A 322 -11.19 -3.05 4.86
C GLN A 322 -10.63 -4.46 5.01
N GLY A 323 -9.41 -4.60 5.47
CA GLY A 323 -8.78 -5.88 5.76
C GLY A 323 -8.06 -6.51 4.57
N PHE A 324 -7.75 -5.80 3.50
CA PHE A 324 -6.92 -6.25 2.40
C PHE A 324 -5.43 -6.05 2.68
N ALA A 325 -4.56 -6.83 2.04
CA ALA A 325 -3.12 -6.59 2.09
C ALA A 325 -2.79 -5.43 1.13
N ALA A 326 -2.25 -4.35 1.66
CA ALA A 326 -1.99 -3.14 0.89
C ALA A 326 -0.68 -2.46 1.32
N MET A 327 0.02 -1.87 0.34
CA MET A 327 1.26 -1.14 0.56
C MET A 327 1.42 -0.04 -0.49
N ARG A 328 2.30 0.92 -0.21
CA ARG A 328 2.60 2.06 -1.07
C ARG A 328 4.05 2.04 -1.53
N PHE A 329 4.27 2.22 -2.82
CA PHE A 329 5.56 2.60 -3.41
C PHE A 329 5.69 4.12 -3.40
N THR A 330 6.87 4.61 -3.05
CA THR A 330 7.21 6.03 -3.19
C THR A 330 8.72 6.20 -3.41
N SER A 331 9.11 7.25 -4.09
CA SER A 331 10.51 7.60 -4.32
C SER A 331 11.20 8.09 -3.03
N ALA A 332 12.53 7.99 -3.00
CA ALA A 332 13.30 8.43 -1.84
C ALA A 332 13.33 9.96 -1.68
N ASN A 333 13.08 10.70 -2.77
CA ASN A 333 13.07 12.15 -2.76
C ASN A 333 11.82 12.78 -2.11
N GLU A 334 10.75 12.01 -1.93
CA GLU A 334 9.51 12.53 -1.40
C GLU A 334 9.65 13.05 0.04
N HIS A 335 9.12 14.25 0.27
CA HIS A 335 9.19 14.92 1.56
C HIS A 335 8.29 14.27 2.62
N GLY A 336 8.76 14.27 3.87
CA GLY A 336 7.94 13.90 5.02
C GLY A 336 6.88 14.93 5.38
N ASN A 337 7.16 16.22 5.14
CA ASN A 337 6.25 17.30 5.48
C ASN A 337 5.46 17.76 4.25
N ALA A 338 4.13 17.69 4.33
CA ALA A 338 3.22 18.15 3.29
C ALA A 338 2.76 19.61 3.45
N ASP A 339 3.25 20.34 4.47
CA ASP A 339 2.81 21.69 4.76
C ASP A 339 3.48 22.70 3.82
N VAL A 340 2.83 23.05 2.74
CA VAL A 340 3.26 24.04 1.75
C VAL A 340 3.38 25.46 2.33
N SER A 341 2.82 25.73 3.51
CA SER A 341 2.96 27.01 4.20
C SER A 341 4.26 27.13 4.99
N ASN A 342 4.97 26.03 5.19
CA ASN A 342 6.27 26.03 5.86
C ASN A 342 7.29 26.79 5.00
N PRO A 343 7.96 27.83 5.52
CA PRO A 343 8.94 28.59 4.75
C PRO A 343 10.17 27.79 4.30
N ASN A 344 10.37 26.60 4.87
CA ASN A 344 11.43 25.66 4.49
C ASN A 344 10.93 24.57 3.53
N TYR A 345 9.67 24.65 3.05
CA TYR A 345 9.13 23.71 2.08
C TYR A 345 9.87 23.86 0.75
N THR A 346 10.52 22.80 0.31
CA THR A 346 11.37 22.78 -0.90
C THR A 346 10.87 21.81 -1.96
N ASP A 347 9.78 21.11 -1.67
CA ASP A 347 9.11 20.22 -2.60
C ASP A 347 8.21 20.99 -3.60
N ARG A 348 7.87 20.36 -4.67
CA ARG A 348 6.90 20.86 -5.64
C ARG A 348 5.48 20.36 -5.40
N GLN A 349 5.31 19.25 -4.68
CA GLN A 349 4.02 18.65 -4.36
C GLN A 349 3.02 19.71 -3.84
N HIS A 350 1.76 19.57 -4.21
CA HIS A 350 0.69 20.44 -3.75
C HIS A 350 0.89 21.92 -4.08
N THR A 351 1.65 22.21 -5.12
CA THR A 351 1.87 23.58 -5.63
C THR A 351 1.68 23.63 -7.15
N SER A 352 1.57 24.84 -7.70
CA SER A 352 1.63 25.04 -9.17
C SER A 352 3.01 24.74 -9.77
N GLY A 353 4.01 24.47 -8.93
CA GLY A 353 5.36 24.10 -9.33
C GLY A 353 5.56 22.61 -9.59
N ASP A 354 4.55 21.76 -9.30
CA ASP A 354 4.59 20.34 -9.66
C ASP A 354 4.28 20.16 -11.15
N VAL A 355 5.22 20.60 -11.97
CA VAL A 355 5.21 20.53 -13.43
C VAL A 355 6.19 19.48 -13.91
N LEU A 356 6.01 18.99 -15.14
CA LEU A 356 6.85 17.92 -15.70
C LEU A 356 8.30 18.35 -15.88
N GLY A 357 8.53 19.62 -16.22
CA GLY A 357 9.84 20.18 -16.49
C GLY A 357 9.76 21.64 -16.89
N VAL A 358 10.87 22.17 -17.35
CA VAL A 358 11.00 23.54 -17.84
C VAL A 358 11.63 23.56 -19.24
N ASP A 359 11.31 24.60 -19.99
CA ASP A 359 11.95 24.98 -21.22
C ASP A 359 13.08 25.96 -20.84
N THR A 360 14.35 25.57 -21.04
CA THR A 360 15.51 26.36 -20.62
C THR A 360 16.07 27.25 -21.73
N ASP A 361 15.73 26.98 -23.01
CA ASP A 361 16.22 27.76 -24.16
C ASP A 361 15.16 28.63 -24.86
N GLY A 362 13.87 28.47 -24.44
CA GLY A 362 12.76 29.34 -24.89
C GLY A 362 12.15 28.94 -26.20
N ASP A 363 12.34 27.71 -26.69
CA ASP A 363 11.77 27.19 -27.92
C ASP A 363 10.36 26.59 -27.77
N SER A 364 9.80 26.64 -26.57
CA SER A 364 8.50 26.08 -26.15
C SER A 364 8.47 24.56 -26.08
N VAL A 365 9.63 23.89 -26.02
CA VAL A 365 9.77 22.47 -25.78
C VAL A 365 10.43 22.23 -24.40
N LEU A 366 9.91 21.30 -23.60
CA LEU A 366 10.54 20.94 -22.33
C LEU A 366 11.86 20.19 -22.60
N ASP A 367 12.95 20.69 -22.05
CA ASP A 367 14.30 20.14 -22.20
C ASP A 367 14.96 19.74 -20.86
N SER A 368 14.41 20.21 -19.73
CA SER A 368 14.82 19.83 -18.38
C SER A 368 13.62 19.29 -17.60
N PHE A 369 13.73 18.04 -17.13
CA PHE A 369 12.61 17.33 -16.51
C PHE A 369 12.83 17.14 -15.02
N PHE A 370 11.73 17.22 -14.23
CA PHE A 370 11.71 16.96 -12.79
C PHE A 370 11.36 15.50 -12.48
N VAL A 371 10.72 14.80 -13.41
CA VAL A 371 10.51 13.35 -13.40
C VAL A 371 11.60 12.68 -14.21
N ASP A 372 12.27 11.69 -13.61
CA ASP A 372 13.24 10.83 -14.29
C ASP A 372 12.51 9.61 -14.87
N PHE A 373 12.40 9.53 -16.19
CA PHE A 373 11.62 8.50 -16.87
C PHE A 373 12.27 7.11 -16.77
N ASP A 374 13.60 7.04 -16.69
CA ASP A 374 14.32 5.77 -16.49
C ASP A 374 14.14 5.25 -15.08
N TYR A 375 14.15 6.14 -14.07
CA TYR A 375 13.83 5.78 -12.70
C TYR A 375 12.37 5.30 -12.55
N LEU A 376 11.44 6.02 -13.17
CA LEU A 376 10.02 5.63 -13.20
C LEU A 376 9.83 4.27 -13.89
N ALA A 377 10.57 3.98 -14.97
CA ALA A 377 10.55 2.69 -15.65
C ALA A 377 11.09 1.56 -14.76
N ARG A 378 12.13 1.82 -13.95
CA ARG A 378 12.64 0.86 -12.97
C ARG A 378 11.63 0.58 -11.86
N ASN A 379 10.91 1.60 -11.38
CA ASN A 379 9.81 1.41 -10.43
C ASN A 379 8.65 0.61 -11.03
N ALA A 380 8.31 0.86 -12.31
CA ALA A 380 7.32 0.05 -13.03
C ALA A 380 7.78 -1.41 -13.16
N THR A 381 9.07 -1.65 -13.41
CA THR A 381 9.63 -3.02 -13.47
C THR A 381 9.44 -3.76 -12.14
N ILE A 382 9.77 -3.14 -11.01
CA ILE A 382 9.60 -3.77 -9.68
C ILE A 382 8.13 -4.13 -9.43
N ASN A 383 7.22 -3.20 -9.74
CA ASN A 383 5.77 -3.42 -9.63
C ASN A 383 5.30 -4.56 -10.54
N GLY A 384 5.67 -4.51 -11.82
CA GLY A 384 5.25 -5.46 -12.83
C GLY A 384 5.71 -6.88 -12.53
N VAL A 385 6.96 -7.07 -12.12
CA VAL A 385 7.51 -8.37 -11.73
C VAL A 385 6.76 -8.93 -10.52
N ALA A 386 6.60 -8.12 -9.47
CA ALA A 386 5.89 -8.57 -8.28
C ALA A 386 4.42 -8.93 -8.57
N ALA A 387 3.72 -8.12 -9.36
CA ALA A 387 2.33 -8.39 -9.75
C ALA A 387 2.21 -9.61 -10.66
N ALA A 388 3.16 -9.83 -11.59
CA ALA A 388 3.18 -10.99 -12.46
C ALA A 388 3.41 -12.28 -11.66
N MET A 389 4.43 -12.31 -10.78
CA MET A 389 4.70 -13.47 -9.93
C MET A 389 3.55 -13.76 -8.97
N ALA A 390 2.94 -12.74 -8.35
CA ALA A 390 1.71 -12.93 -7.58
C ALA A 390 0.54 -13.43 -8.45
N GLY A 391 0.51 -13.06 -9.73
CA GLY A 391 -0.52 -13.42 -10.70
C GLY A 391 -0.50 -14.89 -11.13
N ILE A 392 0.69 -15.52 -11.14
CA ILE A 392 0.87 -16.93 -11.54
C ILE A 392 1.27 -17.83 -10.36
N GLY A 393 1.57 -17.26 -9.20
CA GLY A 393 2.00 -18.05 -8.03
C GLY A 393 0.88 -18.92 -7.46
N PRO A 394 1.23 -20.04 -6.81
CA PRO A 394 0.27 -20.95 -6.19
C PRO A 394 -0.47 -20.30 -5.00
N GLU A 395 -1.44 -21.01 -4.41
CA GLU A 395 -2.11 -20.55 -3.18
C GLU A 395 -1.16 -20.61 -1.97
N PRO A 396 -1.21 -19.61 -1.08
CA PRO A 396 -0.37 -19.61 0.12
C PRO A 396 -0.68 -20.79 1.05
N VAL A 397 0.36 -21.30 1.68
CA VAL A 397 0.24 -22.26 2.79
C VAL A 397 0.12 -21.55 4.13
N ASP A 398 -0.29 -22.26 5.18
CA ASP A 398 -0.18 -21.79 6.57
C ASP A 398 0.89 -22.59 7.32
N LEU A 399 1.28 -22.12 8.51
CA LEU A 399 2.26 -22.82 9.32
C LEU A 399 2.01 -22.63 10.82
N ASN A 400 2.54 -23.60 11.59
CA ASN A 400 2.80 -23.46 13.00
C ASN A 400 4.32 -23.54 13.26
N ALA A 401 4.80 -22.88 14.29
CA ALA A 401 6.20 -22.93 14.65
C ALA A 401 6.41 -22.99 16.15
N THR A 402 7.35 -23.85 16.58
CA THR A 402 7.76 -24.00 17.97
C THR A 402 9.28 -23.94 18.08
N LYS A 403 9.80 -23.79 19.28
CA LYS A 403 11.25 -23.76 19.54
C LYS A 403 11.64 -24.46 20.84
N SER A 404 12.77 -25.14 20.79
CA SER A 404 13.54 -25.63 21.92
C SER A 404 14.73 -24.70 22.19
N PRO A 405 15.60 -25.00 23.18
CA PRO A 405 16.79 -24.18 23.42
C PRO A 405 17.68 -23.99 22.19
N ASP A 406 17.84 -25.05 21.34
CA ASP A 406 18.77 -25.06 20.23
C ASP A 406 18.15 -25.14 18.84
N SER A 407 16.87 -25.52 18.74
CA SER A 407 16.20 -25.82 17.48
C SER A 407 14.87 -25.05 17.35
N ALA A 408 14.49 -24.75 16.11
CA ALA A 408 13.16 -24.31 15.74
C ALA A 408 12.52 -25.37 14.84
N TYR A 409 11.23 -25.55 15.01
CA TYR A 409 10.40 -26.54 14.31
C TYR A 409 9.27 -25.80 13.60
N VAL A 410 9.06 -26.14 12.34
CA VAL A 410 8.02 -25.57 11.49
C VAL A 410 7.17 -26.69 10.96
N ASP A 411 5.86 -26.60 11.20
CA ASP A 411 4.86 -27.52 10.66
C ASP A 411 4.03 -26.77 9.62
N ILE A 412 4.19 -27.11 8.36
CA ILE A 412 3.49 -26.50 7.23
C ILE A 412 2.14 -27.16 7.06
N VAL A 413 1.09 -26.34 6.92
CA VAL A 413 -0.26 -26.77 6.63
C VAL A 413 -0.54 -26.50 5.16
N ASP A 414 -0.45 -27.53 4.34
CA ASP A 414 -0.66 -27.47 2.90
C ASP A 414 -1.91 -28.29 2.49
N PRO A 415 -3.06 -27.65 2.30
CA PRO A 415 -4.28 -28.33 1.86
C PRO A 415 -4.27 -28.69 0.37
N PHE A 416 -3.31 -28.19 -0.41
CA PHE A 416 -3.24 -28.35 -1.86
C PHE A 416 -2.19 -29.39 -2.30
N ASN A 417 -1.32 -29.85 -1.37
CA ASN A 417 -0.24 -30.82 -1.61
C ASN A 417 0.78 -30.36 -2.66
N TYR A 418 1.25 -29.13 -2.58
CA TYR A 418 2.30 -28.62 -3.47
C TYR A 418 3.62 -29.39 -3.32
N GLY A 419 3.97 -29.82 -2.10
CA GLY A 419 5.12 -30.68 -1.83
C GLY A 419 6.48 -30.00 -1.93
N LEU A 420 6.53 -28.68 -2.17
CA LEU A 420 7.76 -27.87 -2.14
C LEU A 420 7.41 -26.53 -1.47
N TYR A 421 8.30 -26.10 -0.56
CA TYR A 421 8.05 -24.91 0.26
C TYR A 421 9.33 -24.11 0.44
N ARG A 422 9.17 -22.79 0.58
CA ARG A 422 10.21 -21.90 1.09
C ARG A 422 9.85 -21.46 2.50
N ILE A 423 10.85 -21.41 3.37
CA ILE A 423 10.70 -20.96 4.75
C ILE A 423 11.57 -19.73 4.94
N PHE A 424 10.95 -18.65 5.38
CA PHE A 424 11.58 -17.37 5.63
C PHE A 424 11.75 -17.18 7.12
N VAL A 425 12.97 -16.88 7.55
CA VAL A 425 13.29 -16.60 8.95
C VAL A 425 13.88 -15.20 9.03
N ARG A 426 13.38 -14.41 9.96
CA ARG A 426 13.90 -13.05 10.19
C ARG A 426 13.92 -12.67 11.67
N SER A 427 14.86 -11.80 12.02
CA SER A 427 14.87 -11.04 13.28
C SER A 427 13.86 -9.86 13.21
N ALA A 428 13.75 -9.13 14.30
CA ALA A 428 12.86 -7.96 14.36
C ALA A 428 13.30 -6.81 13.43
N THR A 429 14.60 -6.74 13.10
CA THR A 429 15.22 -5.62 12.38
C THR A 429 15.47 -5.89 10.91
N ASN A 430 15.48 -7.16 10.48
CA ASN A 430 15.79 -7.54 9.11
C ASN A 430 14.54 -7.98 8.36
N ASP A 431 14.56 -7.85 7.04
CA ASP A 431 13.50 -8.38 6.17
C ASP A 431 13.64 -9.91 6.04
N PHE A 432 14.87 -10.37 5.89
CA PHE A 432 15.25 -11.79 5.81
C PHE A 432 16.60 -12.00 6.50
N ASP A 433 16.71 -13.04 7.34
CA ASP A 433 17.99 -13.52 7.89
C ASP A 433 18.38 -14.87 7.27
N SER A 434 17.40 -15.72 6.96
CA SER A 434 17.63 -17.02 6.33
C SER A 434 16.42 -17.42 5.48
N LEU A 435 16.73 -18.05 4.35
CA LEU A 435 15.76 -18.66 3.45
C LEU A 435 16.12 -20.14 3.29
N PHE A 436 15.14 -21.01 3.46
CA PHE A 436 15.30 -22.45 3.29
C PHE A 436 14.30 -22.97 2.26
N THR A 437 14.71 -23.96 1.48
CA THR A 437 13.80 -24.71 0.61
C THR A 437 13.68 -26.13 1.15
N THR A 438 12.47 -26.66 1.22
CA THR A 438 12.19 -27.99 1.74
C THR A 438 11.01 -28.63 1.03
N ASN A 439 11.07 -29.96 0.88
CA ASN A 439 9.93 -30.78 0.43
C ASN A 439 9.20 -31.48 1.60
N GLN A 440 9.56 -31.12 2.84
CA GLN A 440 8.97 -31.68 4.04
C GLN A 440 7.99 -30.71 4.67
N THR A 441 6.83 -31.19 5.08
CA THR A 441 5.85 -30.41 5.85
C THR A 441 6.29 -30.19 7.30
N HIS A 442 7.21 -31.02 7.81
CA HIS A 442 7.88 -30.83 9.10
C HIS A 442 9.34 -30.47 8.86
N PHE A 443 9.75 -29.25 9.19
CA PHE A 443 11.10 -28.75 8.97
C PHE A 443 11.75 -28.29 10.26
N VAL A 444 13.03 -28.64 10.46
CA VAL A 444 13.80 -28.30 11.66
C VAL A 444 15.07 -27.55 11.26
N PHE A 445 15.34 -26.45 11.94
CA PHE A 445 16.57 -25.68 11.74
C PHE A 445 17.16 -25.20 13.07
N LYS A 446 18.43 -24.80 13.04
CA LYS A 446 19.09 -24.24 14.21
C LYS A 446 18.44 -22.91 14.59
N LYS A 447 17.95 -22.81 15.83
CA LYS A 447 17.28 -21.61 16.34
C LYS A 447 18.23 -20.40 16.28
N PRO A 448 17.80 -19.26 15.67
CA PRO A 448 18.52 -17.99 15.77
C PRO A 448 18.61 -17.49 17.23
N SER A 449 19.61 -16.64 17.50
CA SER A 449 19.68 -15.93 18.77
C SER A 449 18.59 -14.82 18.83
N GLY A 450 18.03 -14.61 20.01
CA GLY A 450 17.00 -13.57 20.21
C GLY A 450 15.61 -13.94 19.69
N ASN A 451 14.79 -12.92 19.48
CA ASN A 451 13.45 -13.08 18.89
C ASN A 451 13.56 -13.19 17.37
N PHE A 452 12.83 -14.13 16.81
CA PHE A 452 12.76 -14.35 15.37
C PHE A 452 11.33 -14.73 14.97
N TYR A 453 11.04 -14.56 13.71
CA TYR A 453 9.74 -14.81 13.10
C TYR A 453 9.94 -15.74 11.90
N VAL A 454 8.94 -16.56 11.65
CA VAL A 454 8.94 -17.53 10.56
C VAL A 454 7.68 -17.34 9.72
N SER A 455 7.83 -17.35 8.41
CA SER A 455 6.74 -17.46 7.44
C SER A 455 7.12 -18.46 6.36
N ALA A 456 6.17 -18.84 5.52
CA ALA A 456 6.41 -19.79 4.44
C ALA A 456 5.68 -19.38 3.16
N ALA A 457 6.16 -19.89 2.04
CA ALA A 457 5.45 -19.92 0.77
C ALA A 457 5.41 -21.34 0.24
N SER A 458 4.33 -21.71 -0.45
CA SER A 458 4.31 -22.87 -1.34
C SER A 458 5.09 -22.52 -2.61
N VAL A 459 5.63 -23.52 -3.26
CA VAL A 459 6.33 -23.39 -4.55
C VAL A 459 5.70 -24.37 -5.52
N ASP A 460 5.34 -23.92 -6.70
CA ASP A 460 4.76 -24.75 -7.74
C ASP A 460 5.82 -25.56 -8.51
N ALA A 461 5.37 -26.33 -9.50
CA ALA A 461 6.24 -27.15 -10.34
C ALA A 461 7.19 -26.32 -11.25
N ASN A 462 6.88 -25.04 -11.47
CA ASN A 462 7.69 -24.12 -12.25
C ASN A 462 8.68 -23.34 -11.38
N GLY A 463 8.68 -23.57 -10.06
CA GLY A 463 9.53 -22.89 -9.10
C GLY A 463 8.97 -21.54 -8.60
N ILE A 464 7.72 -21.21 -8.91
CA ILE A 464 7.10 -19.94 -8.54
C ILE A 464 6.58 -20.01 -7.11
N GLU A 465 6.83 -18.96 -6.34
CA GLU A 465 6.38 -18.83 -4.96
C GLU A 465 4.97 -18.24 -4.87
N SER A 466 4.22 -18.72 -3.90
CA SER A 466 2.99 -18.05 -3.46
C SER A 466 3.29 -16.71 -2.76
N LEU A 467 2.26 -15.89 -2.60
CA LEU A 467 2.29 -14.85 -1.56
C LEU A 467 2.64 -15.48 -0.21
N PHE A 468 3.34 -14.72 0.65
CA PHE A 468 3.82 -15.26 1.92
C PHE A 468 2.67 -15.50 2.90
N SER A 469 2.77 -16.59 3.66
CA SER A 469 1.89 -16.88 4.78
C SER A 469 1.97 -15.78 5.86
N ARG A 470 1.08 -15.87 6.84
CA ARG A 470 1.26 -15.13 8.09
C ARG A 470 2.61 -15.43 8.71
N GLU A 471 3.16 -14.50 9.49
CA GLU A 471 4.34 -14.76 10.32
C GLU A 471 3.94 -15.40 11.65
N VAL A 472 4.80 -16.29 12.14
CA VAL A 472 4.67 -16.91 13.46
C VAL A 472 5.92 -16.61 14.29
N ASN A 473 5.75 -16.15 15.52
CA ASN A 473 6.81 -16.15 16.52
C ASN A 473 6.80 -17.53 17.21
N PRO A 474 7.85 -18.36 17.02
CA PRO A 474 7.83 -19.71 17.55
C PRO A 474 7.68 -19.76 19.08
N THR A 475 6.70 -20.53 19.54
CA THR A 475 6.45 -20.74 20.99
C THR A 475 7.45 -21.75 21.57
N ALA A 476 7.89 -21.52 22.79
CA ALA A 476 8.75 -22.48 23.48
C ALA A 476 7.99 -23.78 23.78
N VAL A 477 8.63 -24.92 23.56
CA VAL A 477 8.12 -26.23 23.99
C VAL A 477 8.85 -26.68 25.26
N ASN A 478 8.17 -27.46 26.09
CA ASN A 478 8.80 -28.13 27.25
C ASN A 478 9.69 -29.30 26.80
N ALA A 479 10.39 -29.96 27.76
CA ALA A 479 11.25 -31.09 27.47
C ALA A 479 10.51 -32.33 26.91
N ALA A 480 9.18 -32.37 26.99
CA ALA A 480 8.31 -33.39 26.40
C ALA A 480 7.81 -33.01 25.00
N GLY A 481 8.17 -31.82 24.48
CA GLY A 481 7.69 -31.33 23.18
C GLY A 481 6.30 -30.71 23.19
N GLU A 482 5.70 -30.51 24.36
CA GLU A 482 4.40 -29.89 24.50
C GLU A 482 4.50 -28.37 24.75
N VAL A 483 3.62 -27.59 24.16
CA VAL A 483 3.50 -26.15 24.45
C VAL A 483 2.90 -26.00 25.87
N PRO A 484 3.58 -25.33 26.82
CA PRO A 484 3.03 -25.14 28.16
C PRO A 484 1.70 -24.37 28.10
N ASP A 485 0.67 -24.88 28.76
CA ASP A 485 -0.68 -24.28 28.78
C ASP A 485 -0.72 -22.86 29.43
N THR A 486 0.38 -22.47 30.09
CA THR A 486 0.52 -21.16 30.75
C THR A 486 1.41 -20.18 30.00
N ALA A 487 1.81 -20.46 28.78
CA ALA A 487 2.98 -19.81 28.17
C ALA A 487 2.73 -18.40 27.63
N LEU A 488 1.49 -18.00 27.33
CA LEU A 488 1.24 -16.67 26.77
C LEU A 488 0.02 -16.00 27.44
N PRO A 489 0.13 -14.73 27.86
CA PRO A 489 -1.05 -13.94 28.23
C PRO A 489 -1.99 -13.84 27.04
N ALA A 490 -3.30 -13.74 27.29
CA ALA A 490 -4.29 -13.63 26.20
C ALA A 490 -4.00 -12.42 25.29
N ILE A 491 -3.49 -11.35 25.90
CA ILE A 491 -3.00 -10.15 25.19
C ILE A 491 -1.67 -9.72 25.82
N GLU A 492 -0.73 -9.32 25.00
CA GLU A 492 0.57 -8.78 25.42
C GLU A 492 0.79 -7.42 24.75
N LEU A 493 0.97 -6.35 25.54
CA LEU A 493 1.37 -5.04 25.04
C LEU A 493 2.89 -5.03 24.81
N LEU A 494 3.31 -4.65 23.61
CA LEU A 494 4.72 -4.64 23.20
C LEU A 494 5.33 -3.23 23.35
N GLN A 495 6.66 -3.15 23.26
CA GLN A 495 7.37 -1.88 23.24
C GLN A 495 7.09 -1.14 21.94
N ASN A 496 6.79 0.16 22.03
CA ASN A 496 6.61 1.02 20.86
C ASN A 496 7.90 1.13 20.03
N ARG A 497 7.74 1.37 18.73
CA ARG A 497 8.86 1.48 17.79
C ARG A 497 8.62 2.59 16.76
N PRO A 498 9.66 3.45 16.52
CA PRO A 498 10.90 3.55 17.26
C PRO A 498 10.69 3.97 18.72
N ASN A 499 11.71 3.75 19.58
CA ASN A 499 11.81 4.27 20.94
C ASN A 499 13.29 4.42 21.29
N PRO A 500 13.86 5.64 21.44
CA PRO A 500 13.15 6.93 21.33
C PRO A 500 12.56 7.20 19.94
N PHE A 501 11.63 8.15 19.86
CA PHE A 501 11.02 8.63 18.63
C PHE A 501 10.95 10.17 18.64
N ASP A 502 10.89 10.77 17.46
CA ASP A 502 10.93 12.22 17.25
C ASP A 502 9.60 12.82 16.77
N GLU A 503 8.79 12.10 16.03
CA GLU A 503 7.48 12.57 15.53
C GLU A 503 6.39 11.58 15.86
N ALA A 504 6.57 10.33 15.44
CA ALA A 504 5.58 9.26 15.58
C ALA A 504 6.22 7.94 15.99
N THR A 505 5.41 7.08 16.60
CA THR A 505 5.80 5.73 16.98
C THR A 505 4.63 4.77 16.83
N ILE A 506 4.93 3.51 16.56
CA ILE A 506 3.93 2.44 16.51
C ILE A 506 3.84 1.78 17.89
N ILE A 507 2.65 1.75 18.45
CA ILE A 507 2.29 0.99 19.64
C ILE A 507 1.69 -0.33 19.19
N SER A 508 2.36 -1.43 19.51
CA SER A 508 1.96 -2.77 19.09
C SER A 508 1.51 -3.62 20.26
N PHE A 509 0.54 -4.51 20.02
CA PHE A 509 0.12 -5.52 20.99
C PHE A 509 -0.27 -6.83 20.29
N MET A 510 0.03 -7.96 20.95
CA MET A 510 -0.28 -9.29 20.47
C MET A 510 -1.57 -9.80 21.13
N VAL A 511 -2.50 -10.30 20.34
CA VAL A 511 -3.68 -11.05 20.80
C VAL A 511 -3.43 -12.52 20.50
N ASN A 512 -3.06 -13.28 21.54
CA ASN A 512 -2.62 -14.67 21.40
C ASN A 512 -3.75 -15.68 21.26
N ARG A 513 -4.98 -15.27 21.57
CA ARG A 513 -6.21 -16.06 21.42
C ARG A 513 -7.41 -15.16 21.28
N GLU A 514 -8.46 -15.63 20.66
CA GLU A 514 -9.72 -14.92 20.57
C GLU A 514 -10.31 -14.66 21.96
N ILE A 515 -10.71 -13.42 22.22
CA ILE A 515 -11.30 -12.99 23.47
C ILE A 515 -12.59 -12.23 23.20
N ALA A 516 -13.60 -12.46 24.05
CA ALA A 516 -14.80 -11.64 24.05
C ALA A 516 -14.52 -10.35 24.83
N TYR A 517 -14.82 -9.20 24.24
CA TYR A 517 -14.67 -7.88 24.86
C TYR A 517 -15.77 -6.93 24.33
N GLN A 518 -16.03 -5.86 25.08
CA GLN A 518 -16.98 -4.81 24.67
C GLN A 518 -16.24 -3.56 24.17
N LYS A 519 -15.12 -3.22 24.80
CA LYS A 519 -14.35 -2.03 24.45
C LYS A 519 -12.86 -2.27 24.71
N ALA A 520 -12.03 -1.91 23.72
CA ALA A 520 -10.58 -1.83 23.88
C ALA A 520 -10.07 -0.47 23.41
N GLN A 521 -9.01 0.03 24.05
CA GLN A 521 -8.41 1.32 23.72
C GLN A 521 -6.94 1.41 24.14
N ILE A 522 -6.16 2.18 23.42
CA ILE A 522 -4.82 2.64 23.83
C ILE A 522 -4.96 4.02 24.48
N ASN A 523 -4.31 4.20 25.61
CA ASN A 523 -4.15 5.51 26.26
C ASN A 523 -2.66 5.86 26.32
N VAL A 524 -2.33 7.10 25.97
CA VAL A 524 -1.01 7.71 26.21
C VAL A 524 -1.13 8.72 27.35
N MET A 525 -0.18 8.70 28.25
CA MET A 525 -0.21 9.49 29.49
C MET A 525 1.14 10.19 29.69
N ASP A 526 1.11 11.37 30.29
CA ASP A 526 2.30 11.98 30.86
C ASP A 526 2.78 11.23 32.13
N MET A 527 3.92 11.60 32.67
CA MET A 527 4.48 10.95 33.87
C MET A 527 3.67 11.23 35.16
N GLN A 528 2.74 12.18 35.13
CA GLN A 528 1.78 12.44 36.19
C GLN A 528 0.54 11.54 36.08
N GLY A 529 0.44 10.75 35.02
CA GLY A 529 -0.70 9.83 34.77
C GLY A 529 -1.89 10.50 34.08
N LYS A 530 -1.75 11.75 33.65
CA LYS A 530 -2.80 12.43 32.86
C LYS A 530 -2.82 11.86 31.46
N VAL A 531 -3.98 11.37 31.00
CA VAL A 531 -4.17 10.92 29.64
C VAL A 531 -4.11 12.13 28.69
N ILE A 532 -3.16 12.10 27.78
CA ILE A 532 -2.93 13.14 26.76
C ILE A 532 -3.46 12.74 25.38
N TRP A 533 -3.62 11.44 25.16
CA TRP A 533 -4.18 10.89 23.93
C TRP A 533 -4.85 9.55 24.19
N GLN A 534 -5.90 9.25 23.40
CA GLN A 534 -6.67 8.03 23.56
C GLN A 534 -7.26 7.62 22.21
N GLN A 535 -7.12 6.35 21.86
CA GLN A 535 -7.68 5.78 20.64
C GLN A 535 -8.39 4.45 20.92
N PRO A 536 -9.67 4.27 20.54
CA PRO A 536 -10.32 2.98 20.48
C PRO A 536 -9.61 2.05 19.49
N VAL A 537 -9.53 0.76 19.84
CA VAL A 537 -8.93 -0.27 18.99
C VAL A 537 -9.82 -1.49 18.92
N GLU A 538 -9.77 -2.19 17.79
CA GLU A 538 -10.34 -3.52 17.66
C GLU A 538 -9.26 -4.56 17.95
N LEU A 539 -9.63 -5.65 18.63
CA LEU A 539 -8.72 -6.73 18.96
C LEU A 539 -8.87 -7.86 17.94
N HIS A 540 -7.88 -8.00 17.08
CA HIS A 540 -7.82 -9.11 16.12
C HIS A 540 -6.78 -10.12 16.56
N PRO A 541 -7.02 -11.45 16.43
CA PRO A 541 -5.98 -12.45 16.69
C PRO A 541 -4.69 -12.13 15.90
N GLY A 542 -3.54 -12.25 16.58
CA GLY A 542 -2.25 -11.86 16.05
C GLY A 542 -1.80 -10.46 16.49
N MET A 543 -0.94 -9.83 15.69
CA MET A 543 -0.39 -8.50 15.97
C MET A 543 -1.41 -7.42 15.58
N ASN A 544 -1.59 -6.50 16.50
CA ASN A 544 -2.37 -5.28 16.32
C ASN A 544 -1.44 -4.09 16.54
N GLU A 545 -1.65 -3.01 15.79
CA GLU A 545 -0.77 -1.85 15.83
C GLU A 545 -1.56 -0.55 15.72
N VAL A 546 -1.07 0.46 16.41
CA VAL A 546 -1.65 1.80 16.46
C VAL A 546 -0.54 2.80 16.25
N LEU A 547 -0.69 3.67 15.26
CA LEU A 547 0.19 4.81 15.07
C LEU A 547 -0.15 5.86 16.13
N TYR A 548 0.85 6.29 16.86
CA TYR A 548 0.78 7.43 17.77
C TYR A 548 1.66 8.56 17.24
N GLU A 549 1.05 9.68 16.95
CA GLU A 549 1.71 10.94 16.60
C GLU A 549 1.76 11.84 17.82
N HIS A 550 2.96 12.29 18.18
CA HIS A 550 3.16 13.11 19.37
C HIS A 550 2.89 14.58 19.07
N GLY A 551 1.65 15.03 19.30
CA GLY A 551 1.22 16.41 19.08
C GLY A 551 1.76 17.45 20.10
N TYR A 552 2.61 17.04 21.04
CA TYR A 552 3.19 17.91 22.07
C TYR A 552 4.69 18.06 21.82
N ASN A 553 5.15 19.25 21.51
CA ASN A 553 6.57 19.55 21.26
C ASN A 553 7.42 19.54 22.56
N VAL A 554 7.18 18.61 23.47
CA VAL A 554 7.91 18.50 24.74
C VAL A 554 8.62 17.17 24.79
N THR A 555 9.95 17.19 24.66
CA THR A 555 10.78 16.01 24.87
C THR A 555 10.61 15.44 26.27
N GLY A 556 10.57 14.13 26.39
CA GLY A 556 10.40 13.50 27.69
C GLY A 556 9.99 12.04 27.63
N VAL A 557 9.74 11.50 28.82
CA VAL A 557 9.22 10.14 28.98
C VAL A 557 7.70 10.21 29.13
N TYR A 558 7.03 9.34 28.40
CA TYR A 558 5.58 9.16 28.45
C TYR A 558 5.26 7.69 28.73
N ALA A 559 4.04 7.41 29.14
CA ALA A 559 3.57 6.04 29.32
C ALA A 559 2.39 5.77 28.40
N TYR A 560 2.28 4.55 27.92
CA TYR A 560 1.07 4.11 27.22
C TYR A 560 0.55 2.79 27.81
N SER A 561 -0.76 2.58 27.68
CA SER A 561 -1.43 1.40 28.20
C SER A 561 -2.50 0.91 27.24
N LEU A 562 -2.65 -0.41 27.14
CA LEU A 562 -3.80 -1.06 26.52
C LEU A 562 -4.84 -1.36 27.59
N MET A 563 -6.04 -0.89 27.40
CA MET A 563 -7.20 -1.14 28.26
C MET A 563 -8.23 -1.96 27.52
N VAL A 564 -8.75 -3.01 28.19
CA VAL A 564 -9.85 -3.84 27.68
C VAL A 564 -10.91 -3.91 28.76
N ASP A 565 -12.14 -3.54 28.43
CA ASP A 565 -13.29 -3.48 29.35
C ASP A 565 -12.99 -2.76 30.67
N GLY A 566 -12.27 -1.63 30.56
CA GLY A 566 -11.90 -0.79 31.68
C GLY A 566 -10.73 -1.32 32.56
N ARG A 567 -10.11 -2.44 32.17
CA ARG A 567 -8.94 -3.00 32.88
C ARG A 567 -7.67 -2.76 32.04
N THR A 568 -6.59 -2.37 32.71
CA THR A 568 -5.28 -2.27 32.06
C THR A 568 -4.70 -3.67 31.83
N VAL A 569 -4.51 -4.03 30.58
CA VAL A 569 -3.91 -5.31 30.16
C VAL A 569 -2.39 -5.22 30.15
N GLY A 570 -1.85 -4.08 29.76
CA GLY A 570 -0.42 -3.80 29.75
C GLY A 570 -0.14 -2.30 29.85
N LYS A 571 1.05 -1.96 30.37
CA LYS A 571 1.56 -0.59 30.41
C LYS A 571 3.05 -0.59 30.09
N LYS A 572 3.51 0.38 29.29
CA LYS A 572 4.92 0.56 28.93
C LYS A 572 5.29 2.04 28.89
N GLU A 573 6.58 2.31 28.87
CA GLU A 573 7.13 3.65 28.74
C GLU A 573 7.68 3.88 27.33
N MET A 574 7.63 5.12 26.87
CA MET A 574 8.19 5.57 25.60
C MET A 574 8.89 6.90 25.79
N VAL A 575 9.91 7.15 24.98
CA VAL A 575 10.73 8.35 25.03
C VAL A 575 10.53 9.15 23.76
N PHE A 576 10.01 10.38 23.92
CA PHE A 576 9.97 11.36 22.85
C PHE A 576 11.24 12.24 22.96
N ALA A 577 12.03 12.27 21.90
CA ALA A 577 13.28 13.01 21.81
C ALA A 577 13.36 13.71 20.45
N ASN A 578 13.48 15.04 20.47
CA ASN A 578 13.75 15.85 19.26
C ASN A 578 15.24 15.80 18.91
#